data_2026db228364597debd767d83bc99db5
#
_entry.id   2026db228364597debd767d83bc99db5
#
_cell.length_a   1.000
_cell.length_b   1.000
_cell.length_c   1.000
_cell.angle_alpha   90.00
_cell.angle_beta   90.00
_cell.angle_gamma   90.00
#
_symmetry.space_group_name_H-M   'P 1'
#
loop_
_entity.id
_entity.type
_entity.pdbx_description
1 polymer ?
#
loop_
_entity_poly.entity_id
_entity_poly.type
_entity_poly.pdbx_seq_one_letter_code
_entity_poly.pdbx_strand_id
1 'polypeptide(L)'
;MITLDDIRRPIADRLDEFEQFVRNSFNEKEGTMLAEMIDYILSSRGKALRPILTMLSAAANSQSGSFGKRTMLAAMLVEMIHTASLVHDDVIDESLQRRGKASVNARWQSRNAVIVGDYILARNMDIGLK
;
A
#
# COMPACT_ATOMS: atom_id res chain seq x y z
N MET A 1 -5.75 -28.36 -0.93
CA MET A 1 -4.81 -27.36 -1.48
C MET A 1 -4.79 -26.16 -0.54
N ILE A 2 -3.61 -25.65 -0.20
CA ILE A 2 -3.48 -24.44 0.63
C ILE A 2 -3.85 -23.23 -0.21
N THR A 3 -4.74 -22.41 0.30
CA THR A 3 -5.20 -21.17 -0.34
C THR A 3 -4.53 -19.95 0.26
N LEU A 4 -4.64 -18.80 -0.40
CA LEU A 4 -4.16 -17.53 0.15
C LEU A 4 -4.89 -17.17 1.46
N ASP A 5 -6.16 -17.54 1.59
CA ASP A 5 -6.94 -17.31 2.81
C ASP A 5 -6.43 -18.17 3.98
N ASP A 6 -5.99 -19.38 3.71
CA ASP A 6 -5.33 -20.22 4.74
C ASP A 6 -4.05 -19.59 5.24
N ILE A 7 -3.26 -18.98 4.33
CA ILE A 7 -2.02 -18.29 4.67
C ILE A 7 -2.29 -17.02 5.48
N ARG A 8 -3.35 -16.29 5.18
CA ARG A 8 -3.74 -15.04 5.88
C ARG A 8 -4.33 -15.29 7.26
N ARG A 9 -4.97 -16.43 7.46
CA ARG A 9 -5.75 -16.72 8.67
C ARG A 9 -5.01 -16.42 9.98
N PRO A 10 -3.73 -16.79 10.17
CA PRO A 10 -3.01 -16.52 11.42
C PRO A 10 -2.83 -15.03 11.74
N ILE A 11 -2.93 -14.16 10.74
CA ILE A 11 -2.70 -12.71 10.87
C ILE A 11 -3.90 -11.87 10.43
N ALA A 12 -5.10 -12.48 10.31
CA ALA A 12 -6.27 -11.81 9.76
C ALA A 12 -6.62 -10.50 10.49
N ASP A 13 -6.65 -10.52 11.83
CA ASP A 13 -6.92 -9.33 12.64
C ASP A 13 -5.86 -8.24 12.46
N ARG A 14 -4.61 -8.65 12.31
CA ARG A 14 -3.49 -7.74 12.10
C ARG A 14 -3.51 -7.11 10.70
N LEU A 15 -4.05 -7.81 9.70
CA LEU A 15 -4.24 -7.25 8.36
C LEU A 15 -5.28 -6.14 8.37
N ASP A 16 -6.34 -6.26 9.14
CA ASP A 16 -7.34 -5.20 9.30
C ASP A 16 -6.73 -3.96 9.98
N GLU A 17 -5.95 -4.16 11.05
CA GLU A 17 -5.19 -3.08 11.68
C GLU A 17 -4.21 -2.42 10.70
N PHE A 18 -3.55 -3.21 9.87
CA PHE A 18 -2.64 -2.72 8.84
C PHE A 18 -3.35 -1.80 7.85
N GLU A 19 -4.51 -2.19 7.35
CA GLU A 19 -5.29 -1.36 6.43
C GLU A 19 -5.69 -0.02 7.08
N GLN A 20 -6.10 -0.02 8.33
CA GLN A 20 -6.39 1.21 9.06
C GLN A 20 -5.13 2.06 9.26
N PHE A 21 -4.01 1.44 9.59
CA PHE A 21 -2.73 2.13 9.75
C PHE A 21 -2.30 2.83 8.46
N VAL A 22 -2.41 2.16 7.31
CA VAL A 22 -2.09 2.75 6.01
C VAL A 22 -3.02 3.93 5.70
N ARG A 23 -4.32 3.77 5.85
CA ARG A 23 -5.31 4.84 5.59
C ARG A 23 -5.07 6.05 6.49
N ASN A 24 -4.81 5.84 7.77
CA ASN A 24 -4.52 6.92 8.71
C ASN A 24 -3.21 7.65 8.38
N SER A 25 -2.22 6.92 7.89
CA SER A 25 -0.90 7.47 7.52
C SER A 25 -0.95 8.35 6.27
N PHE A 26 -1.90 8.07 5.36
CA PHE A 26 -2.10 8.79 4.09
C PHE A 26 -3.44 9.54 4.08
N ASN A 27 -3.94 9.94 5.24
CA ASN A 27 -5.17 10.70 5.36
C ASN A 27 -4.94 12.16 4.93
N GLU A 28 -5.59 12.57 3.85
CA GLU A 28 -5.49 13.92 3.28
C GLU A 28 -6.80 14.70 3.48
N LYS A 29 -6.71 16.01 3.27
CA LYS A 29 -7.88 16.88 3.41
C LYS A 29 -8.97 16.48 2.42
N GLU A 30 -10.14 16.14 2.94
CA GLU A 30 -11.30 15.78 2.13
C GLU A 30 -11.64 16.86 1.09
N GLY A 31 -12.16 16.42 -0.05
CA GLY A 31 -12.57 17.29 -1.14
C GLY A 31 -11.43 17.80 -2.01
N THR A 32 -10.19 17.33 -1.78
CA THR A 32 -9.06 17.66 -2.65
C THR A 32 -8.82 16.55 -3.68
N MET A 33 -8.29 16.93 -4.84
CA MET A 33 -7.89 15.95 -5.86
C MET A 33 -6.87 14.95 -5.33
N LEU A 34 -5.94 15.40 -4.48
CA LEU A 34 -4.97 14.54 -3.84
C LEU A 34 -5.65 13.46 -2.98
N ALA A 35 -6.63 13.84 -2.16
CA ALA A 35 -7.38 12.89 -1.35
C ALA A 35 -8.12 11.86 -2.20
N GLU A 36 -8.74 12.29 -3.31
CA GLU A 36 -9.42 11.39 -4.24
C GLU A 36 -8.46 10.39 -4.90
N MET A 37 -7.29 10.86 -5.32
CA MET A 37 -6.26 10.02 -5.94
C MET A 37 -5.72 9.01 -4.94
N ILE A 38 -5.40 9.43 -3.72
CA ILE A 38 -4.91 8.56 -2.65
C ILE A 38 -5.95 7.49 -2.31
N ASP A 39 -7.21 7.89 -2.12
CA ASP A 39 -8.28 6.92 -1.84
C ASP A 39 -8.44 5.90 -2.97
N TYR A 40 -8.41 6.35 -4.22
CA TYR A 40 -8.47 5.47 -5.38
C TYR A 40 -7.30 4.48 -5.41
N ILE A 41 -6.07 4.95 -5.18
CA ILE A 41 -4.87 4.11 -5.16
C ILE A 41 -4.94 3.09 -4.04
N LEU A 42 -5.27 3.50 -2.83
CA LEU A 42 -5.37 2.62 -1.66
C LEU A 42 -6.49 1.59 -1.82
N SER A 43 -7.61 1.96 -2.42
CA SER A 43 -8.75 1.06 -2.68
C SER A 43 -8.50 0.09 -3.83
N SER A 44 -7.54 0.38 -4.71
CA SER A 44 -7.21 -0.41 -5.90
C SER A 44 -6.01 -1.33 -5.70
N ARG A 45 -5.45 -1.39 -4.49
CA ARG A 45 -4.33 -2.29 -4.18
C ARG A 45 -4.75 -3.75 -4.32
N GLY A 46 -3.78 -4.59 -4.69
CA GLY A 46 -4.02 -6.00 -4.89
C GLY A 46 -4.02 -6.82 -3.60
N LYS A 47 -3.47 -8.02 -3.68
CA LYS A 47 -3.51 -9.03 -2.62
C LYS A 47 -2.65 -8.72 -1.40
N ALA A 48 -1.91 -7.61 -1.39
CA ALA A 48 -1.04 -7.18 -0.29
C ALA A 48 -0.03 -8.25 0.14
N LEU A 49 0.58 -8.95 -0.82
CA LEU A 49 1.49 -10.07 -0.54
C LEU A 49 2.73 -9.64 0.27
N ARG A 50 3.26 -8.44 0.00
CA ARG A 50 4.44 -7.94 0.72
C ARG A 50 4.16 -7.69 2.20
N PRO A 51 3.09 -6.99 2.59
CA PRO A 51 2.69 -6.88 3.99
C PRO A 51 2.46 -8.24 4.66
N ILE A 52 1.79 -9.16 3.99
CA ILE A 52 1.53 -10.51 4.50
C ILE A 52 2.84 -11.22 4.80
N LEU A 53 3.78 -11.24 3.86
CA LEU A 53 5.09 -11.86 4.03
C LEU A 53 5.89 -11.20 5.16
N THR A 54 5.86 -9.87 5.25
CA THR A 54 6.54 -9.13 6.32
C THR A 54 6.00 -9.53 7.69
N MET A 55 4.69 -9.55 7.85
CA MET A 55 4.03 -9.90 9.11
C MET A 55 4.23 -11.36 9.49
N LEU A 56 4.08 -12.29 8.55
CA LEU A 56 4.30 -13.72 8.79
C LEU A 56 5.76 -14.02 9.15
N SER A 57 6.70 -13.37 8.48
CA SER A 57 8.13 -13.53 8.79
C SER A 57 8.45 -13.02 10.19
N ALA A 58 7.91 -11.87 10.59
CA ALA A 58 8.09 -11.34 11.93
C ALA A 58 7.46 -12.25 12.99
N ALA A 59 6.24 -12.73 12.77
CA ALA A 59 5.57 -13.65 13.67
C ALA A 59 6.33 -14.98 13.83
N ALA A 60 6.84 -15.53 12.72
CA ALA A 60 7.60 -16.78 12.72
C ALA A 60 8.93 -16.67 13.48
N ASN A 61 9.53 -15.48 13.52
CA ASN A 61 10.80 -15.22 14.22
C ASN A 61 10.59 -14.66 15.65
N SER A 62 9.37 -14.54 16.10
CA SER A 62 9.00 -14.10 17.45
C SER A 62 8.72 -15.31 18.35
N GLN A 63 9.16 -15.26 19.61
CA GLN A 63 8.87 -16.31 20.58
C GLN A 63 7.37 -16.46 20.88
N SER A 64 6.63 -15.34 20.83
CA SER A 64 5.18 -15.29 21.09
C SER A 64 4.32 -15.52 19.83
N GLY A 65 4.92 -15.59 18.65
CA GLY A 65 4.20 -15.62 17.39
C GLY A 65 3.48 -14.30 17.06
N SER A 66 3.87 -13.21 17.70
CA SER A 66 3.28 -11.87 17.52
C SER A 66 4.31 -10.87 17.03
N PHE A 67 3.86 -9.69 16.63
CA PHE A 67 4.72 -8.60 16.16
C PHE A 67 4.12 -7.24 16.56
N GLY A 68 4.96 -6.21 16.59
CA GLY A 68 4.59 -4.88 17.04
C GLY A 68 4.49 -3.82 15.93
N LYS A 69 4.46 -2.56 16.36
CA LYS A 69 4.32 -1.40 15.47
C LYS A 69 5.44 -1.28 14.43
N ARG A 70 6.67 -1.67 14.76
CA ARG A 70 7.80 -1.63 13.81
C ARG A 70 7.58 -2.54 12.61
N THR A 71 7.00 -3.71 12.82
CA THR A 71 6.64 -4.63 11.74
C THR A 71 5.53 -4.04 10.87
N MET A 72 4.51 -3.43 11.48
CA MET A 72 3.46 -2.72 10.75
C MET A 72 4.04 -1.60 9.90
N LEU A 73 4.93 -0.80 10.46
CA LEU A 73 5.62 0.28 9.73
C LEU A 73 6.44 -0.29 8.56
N ALA A 74 7.24 -1.32 8.79
CA ALA A 74 8.03 -1.95 7.73
C ALA A 74 7.15 -2.49 6.61
N ALA A 75 6.04 -3.15 6.95
CA ALA A 75 5.07 -3.65 5.99
C ALA A 75 4.48 -2.52 5.14
N MET A 76 4.12 -1.39 5.75
CA MET A 76 3.60 -0.22 5.04
C MET A 76 4.68 0.40 4.14
N LEU A 77 5.90 0.59 4.65
CA LEU A 77 6.98 1.20 3.88
C LEU A 77 7.24 0.43 2.58
N VAL A 78 7.35 -0.89 2.67
CA VAL A 78 7.59 -1.75 1.51
C VAL A 78 6.41 -1.71 0.53
N GLU A 79 5.18 -1.80 1.04
CA GLU A 79 3.98 -1.81 0.21
C GLU A 79 3.76 -0.46 -0.49
N MET A 80 4.00 0.65 0.18
CA MET A 80 3.78 1.98 -0.42
C MET A 80 4.87 2.35 -1.42
N ILE A 81 6.11 1.93 -1.24
CA ILE A 81 7.14 2.04 -2.27
C ILE A 81 6.71 1.29 -3.52
N HIS A 82 6.26 0.05 -3.37
CA HIS A 82 5.78 -0.74 -4.49
C HIS A 82 4.56 -0.10 -5.15
N THR A 83 3.60 0.38 -4.38
CA THR A 83 2.40 1.06 -4.89
C THR A 83 2.76 2.29 -5.72
N ALA A 84 3.65 3.14 -5.21
CA ALA A 84 4.12 4.32 -5.94
C ALA A 84 4.87 3.94 -7.23
N SER A 85 5.72 2.91 -7.18
CA SER A 85 6.42 2.45 -8.39
C SER A 85 5.45 1.92 -9.45
N LEU A 86 4.37 1.26 -9.07
CA LEU A 86 3.35 0.82 -10.03
C LEU A 86 2.63 2.01 -10.68
N VAL A 87 2.35 3.07 -9.93
CA VAL A 87 1.76 4.29 -10.48
C VAL A 87 2.69 4.93 -11.51
N HIS A 88 3.99 5.01 -11.20
CA HIS A 88 5.00 5.54 -12.13
C HIS A 88 5.21 4.63 -13.36
N ASP A 89 5.25 3.31 -13.16
CA ASP A 89 5.41 2.35 -14.26
C ASP A 89 4.26 2.45 -15.27
N ASP A 90 3.03 2.65 -14.81
CA ASP A 90 1.89 2.84 -15.70
C ASP A 90 2.01 4.10 -16.56
N VAL A 91 2.63 5.16 -16.05
CA VAL A 91 2.94 6.36 -16.84
C VAL A 91 4.00 6.07 -17.89
N ILE A 92 5.10 5.40 -17.50
CA ILE A 92 6.21 5.06 -18.39
C ILE A 92 5.75 4.11 -19.51
N ASP A 93 4.94 3.12 -19.15
CA ASP A 93 4.42 2.11 -20.07
C ASP A 93 3.19 2.59 -20.87
N GLU A 94 2.71 3.80 -20.58
CA GLU A 94 1.46 4.35 -21.15
C GLU A 94 0.26 3.42 -20.95
N SER A 95 0.25 2.69 -19.84
CA SER A 95 -0.84 1.75 -19.52
C SER A 95 -2.12 2.50 -19.15
N LEU A 96 -3.24 2.09 -19.73
CA LEU A 96 -4.55 2.68 -19.45
C LEU A 96 -5.33 1.93 -18.38
N GLN A 97 -4.91 0.72 -18.07
CA GLN A 97 -5.59 -0.14 -17.10
C GLN A 97 -4.60 -0.81 -16.15
N ARG A 98 -5.06 -1.04 -14.92
CA ARG A 98 -4.39 -1.85 -13.92
C ARG A 98 -5.43 -2.66 -13.15
N ARG A 99 -5.30 -4.00 -13.16
CA ARG A 99 -6.22 -4.94 -12.48
C ARG A 99 -7.68 -4.73 -12.89
N GLY A 100 -7.94 -4.49 -14.18
CA GLY A 100 -9.28 -4.30 -14.72
C GLY A 100 -9.91 -2.94 -14.44
N LYS A 101 -9.18 -2.02 -13.81
CA LYS A 101 -9.61 -0.64 -13.57
C LYS A 101 -8.73 0.35 -14.34
N ALA A 102 -9.22 1.56 -14.55
CA ALA A 102 -8.42 2.63 -15.14
C ALA A 102 -7.16 2.87 -14.30
N SER A 103 -6.00 3.05 -14.96
CA SER A 103 -4.79 3.47 -14.29
C SER A 103 -4.95 4.92 -13.77
N VAL A 104 -4.09 5.33 -12.84
CA VAL A 104 -4.12 6.70 -12.30
C VAL A 104 -3.89 7.73 -13.41
N ASN A 105 -2.94 7.46 -14.30
CA ASN A 105 -2.66 8.34 -15.45
C ASN A 105 -3.81 8.39 -16.45
N ALA A 106 -4.57 7.32 -16.64
CA ALA A 106 -5.76 7.32 -17.50
C ALA A 106 -6.88 8.18 -16.90
N ARG A 107 -7.02 8.18 -15.57
CA ARG A 107 -8.10 8.91 -14.90
C ARG A 107 -7.75 10.37 -14.57
N TRP A 108 -6.51 10.67 -14.20
CA TRP A 108 -6.07 12.01 -13.77
C TRP A 108 -4.93 12.59 -14.58
N GLN A 109 -4.60 12.01 -15.72
CA GLN A 109 -3.47 12.39 -16.57
C GLN A 109 -2.10 11.99 -16.01
N SER A 110 -1.13 11.82 -16.88
CA SER A 110 0.21 11.35 -16.54
C SER A 110 0.95 12.28 -15.57
N ARG A 111 0.79 13.59 -15.75
CA ARG A 111 1.42 14.59 -14.87
C ARG A 111 0.98 14.42 -13.40
N ASN A 112 -0.32 14.29 -13.19
CA ASN A 112 -0.87 14.12 -11.84
C ASN A 112 -0.49 12.76 -11.24
N ALA A 113 -0.43 11.72 -12.07
CA ALA A 113 0.03 10.40 -11.65
C ALA A 113 1.49 10.44 -11.14
N VAL A 114 2.39 11.13 -11.85
CA VAL A 114 3.77 11.30 -11.39
C VAL A 114 3.81 12.04 -10.04
N ILE A 115 3.05 13.14 -9.92
CA ILE A 115 3.03 13.94 -8.69
C ILE A 115 2.50 13.12 -7.50
N VAL A 116 1.43 12.36 -7.65
CA VAL A 116 0.90 11.56 -6.54
C VAL A 116 1.83 10.40 -6.18
N GLY A 117 2.51 9.80 -7.14
CA GLY A 117 3.54 8.79 -6.88
C GLY A 117 4.70 9.37 -6.06
N ASP A 118 5.20 10.54 -6.44
CA ASP A 118 6.23 11.26 -5.69
C ASP A 118 5.76 11.63 -4.28
N TYR A 119 4.53 12.09 -4.15
CA TYR A 119 3.92 12.37 -2.85
C TYR A 119 3.90 11.13 -1.94
N ILE A 120 3.46 10.00 -2.48
CA ILE A 120 3.42 8.74 -1.72
C ILE A 120 4.82 8.36 -1.24
N LEU A 121 5.83 8.45 -2.10
CA LEU A 121 7.22 8.16 -1.74
C LEU A 121 7.73 9.09 -0.64
N ALA A 122 7.54 10.39 -0.81
CA ALA A 122 7.99 11.40 0.16
C ALA A 122 7.31 11.22 1.51
N ARG A 123 5.98 11.02 1.52
CA ARG A 123 5.21 10.78 2.73
C ARG A 123 5.62 9.49 3.43
N ASN A 124 5.85 8.43 2.66
CA ASN A 124 6.31 7.16 3.17
C ASN A 124 7.67 7.28 3.87
N MET A 125 8.61 8.01 3.28
CA MET A 125 9.91 8.30 3.88
C MET A 125 9.77 9.13 5.17
N ASP A 126 8.96 10.19 5.16
CA ASP A 126 8.73 11.03 6.34
C ASP A 126 8.21 10.20 7.53
N ILE A 127 7.27 9.29 7.26
CA ILE A 127 6.72 8.40 8.30
C ILE A 127 7.78 7.41 8.80
N GLY A 128 8.59 6.87 7.91
CA GLY A 128 9.63 5.88 8.23
C GLY A 128 10.80 6.45 9.04
N LEU A 129 11.01 7.77 9.01
CA LEU A 129 12.09 8.45 9.72
C LEU A 129 11.70 8.90 11.14
N LYS A 130 10.44 8.80 11.51
CA LYS A 130 9.92 9.15 12.84
C LYS A 130 9.85 7.94 13.76
#